data_82b39cb0f28369b7a5faf97f0181c3d3
#
_entry.id   82b39cb0f28369b7a5faf97f0181c3d3
#
_cell.length_a   1.000
_cell.length_b   1.000
_cell.length_c   1.000
_cell.angle_alpha   90.00
_cell.angle_beta   90.00
_cell.angle_gamma   90.00
#
_symmetry.space_group_name_H-M   'P 1'
#
loop_
_entity.id
_entity.type
_entity.pdbx_description
1 polymer ?
#
loop_
_entity_poly.entity_id
_entity_poly.type
_entity_poly.pdbx_seq_one_letter_code
_entity_poly.pdbx_strand_id
1 'polypeptide(L)'
;MAETDSRINIIYASNDGYAGHLAASLCSLLDHNRRAEHIDIYVLSVGMCTEYQNRLKSLAASFGRSLSVVELGNLKERFPYKIDTRGFDISAMGRLFAPKVLPESVERALYLDCDTIVCGSIEPLYETELGECLTGMVMEPTVYQEMKETIGMKPEDAYFNCGVILMDLARWRAESVLKKLLDFYGAHAGSLFACDQDTINGALRGRICSLPPKYNFFTNYRYFRYQTLKKLCAAYEEVGEQAFYEAKRAPVVIHYLGDERPWIRGNHNHYKKYYKKYLT
;
A
#
# COMPACT_ATOMS: atom_id res chain seq x y z
N MET A 1 27.01 -21.29 -2.79
CA MET A 1 25.68 -20.65 -2.81
C MET A 1 25.87 -19.36 -2.05
N ALA A 2 25.79 -18.20 -2.69
CA ALA A 2 25.82 -16.93 -1.98
C ALA A 2 24.56 -16.90 -1.08
N GLU A 3 24.75 -16.70 0.23
CA GLU A 3 23.65 -16.32 1.12
C GLU A 3 23.04 -15.05 0.51
N THR A 4 21.84 -15.17 -0.03
CA THR A 4 21.07 -14.00 -0.42
C THR A 4 20.68 -13.34 0.90
N ASP A 5 21.37 -12.24 1.23
CA ASP A 5 21.01 -11.33 2.31
C ASP A 5 19.52 -10.94 2.09
N SER A 6 18.62 -11.61 2.81
CA SER A 6 17.16 -11.47 2.61
C SER A 6 16.66 -10.16 3.24
N ARG A 7 17.16 -9.06 2.70
CA ARG A 7 16.84 -7.71 3.15
C ARG A 7 15.44 -7.31 2.71
N ILE A 8 14.57 -7.04 3.66
CA ILE A 8 13.19 -6.58 3.44
C ILE A 8 13.17 -5.05 3.50
N ASN A 9 12.82 -4.39 2.40
CA ASN A 9 12.66 -2.94 2.34
C ASN A 9 11.18 -2.58 2.46
N ILE A 10 10.83 -1.77 3.46
CA ILE A 10 9.47 -1.31 3.75
C ILE A 10 9.37 0.17 3.45
N ILE A 11 8.30 0.57 2.76
CA ILE A 11 8.01 1.96 2.44
C ILE A 11 6.69 2.37 3.08
N TYR A 12 6.68 3.54 3.70
CA TYR A 12 5.48 4.29 4.07
C TYR A 12 5.53 5.68 3.43
N ALA A 13 4.37 6.27 3.14
CA ALA A 13 4.27 7.68 2.79
C ALA A 13 3.33 8.38 3.78
N SER A 14 3.77 9.49 4.40
CA SER A 14 3.03 10.07 5.52
C SER A 14 3.33 11.56 5.71
N ASN A 15 2.46 12.19 6.49
CA ASN A 15 2.62 13.53 7.05
C ASN A 15 2.28 13.52 8.55
N ASP A 16 2.23 14.70 9.18
CA ASP A 16 1.90 14.83 10.60
C ASP A 16 0.53 14.22 10.97
N GLY A 17 -0.47 14.40 10.10
CA GLY A 17 -1.84 13.94 10.35
C GLY A 17 -1.95 12.41 10.48
N TYR A 18 -1.07 11.67 9.81
CA TYR A 18 -1.05 10.20 9.82
C TYR A 18 0.10 9.60 10.62
N ALA A 19 0.97 10.41 11.23
CA ALA A 19 2.16 9.92 11.95
C ALA A 19 1.84 8.93 13.08
N GLY A 20 0.77 9.16 13.83
CA GLY A 20 0.33 8.23 14.90
C GLY A 20 -0.20 6.90 14.34
N HIS A 21 -0.88 6.92 13.21
CA HIS A 21 -1.38 5.70 12.55
C HIS A 21 -0.22 4.91 11.94
N LEU A 22 0.74 5.60 11.30
CA LEU A 22 1.99 5.01 10.83
C LEU A 22 2.74 4.34 11.98
N ALA A 23 2.85 4.99 13.15
CA ALA A 23 3.51 4.40 14.32
C ALA A 23 2.84 3.08 14.74
N ALA A 24 1.50 3.00 14.75
CA ALA A 24 0.78 1.76 15.05
C ALA A 24 1.03 0.67 13.99
N SER A 25 0.99 1.02 12.70
CA SER A 25 1.30 0.11 11.60
C SER A 25 2.72 -0.42 11.70
N LEU A 26 3.71 0.47 11.85
CA LEU A 26 5.12 0.14 11.99
C LEU A 26 5.38 -0.76 13.21
N CYS A 27 4.79 -0.43 14.36
CA CYS A 27 4.93 -1.24 15.57
C CYS A 27 4.40 -2.66 15.34
N SER A 28 3.24 -2.79 14.69
CA SER A 28 2.64 -4.09 14.36
C SER A 28 3.50 -4.90 13.40
N LEU A 29 4.05 -4.24 12.38
CA LEU A 29 4.98 -4.85 11.43
C LEU A 29 6.19 -5.44 12.14
N LEU A 30 6.85 -4.63 12.95
CA LEU A 30 8.08 -5.03 13.65
C LEU A 30 7.82 -6.09 14.72
N ASP A 31 6.68 -6.03 15.43
CA ASP A 31 6.29 -7.02 16.42
C ASP A 31 6.11 -8.42 15.81
N HIS A 32 5.49 -8.52 14.63
CA HIS A 32 5.24 -9.80 13.97
C HIS A 32 6.42 -10.30 13.11
N ASN A 33 7.45 -9.47 12.88
CA ASN A 33 8.58 -9.82 12.03
C ASN A 33 9.94 -9.69 12.76
N ARG A 34 9.95 -10.00 14.07
CA ARG A 34 11.16 -9.95 14.92
C ARG A 34 12.27 -10.89 14.44
N ARG A 35 11.89 -11.99 13.76
CA ARG A 35 12.82 -13.02 13.28
C ARG A 35 13.43 -12.72 11.93
N ALA A 36 12.87 -11.77 11.16
CA ALA A 36 13.46 -11.34 9.91
C ALA A 36 14.86 -10.79 10.19
N GLU A 37 15.84 -11.22 9.41
CA GLU A 37 17.24 -10.86 9.64
C GLU A 37 17.46 -9.36 9.45
N HIS A 38 17.02 -8.82 8.32
CA HIS A 38 17.16 -7.40 7.98
C HIS A 38 15.84 -6.81 7.50
N ILE A 39 15.40 -5.72 8.16
CA ILE A 39 14.27 -4.89 7.72
C ILE A 39 14.74 -3.44 7.71
N ASP A 40 14.77 -2.84 6.53
CA ASP A 40 15.02 -1.41 6.34
C ASP A 40 13.70 -0.68 6.09
N ILE A 41 13.49 0.42 6.81
CA ILE A 41 12.24 1.18 6.77
C ILE A 41 12.52 2.55 6.17
N TYR A 42 11.73 2.92 5.16
CA TYR A 42 11.76 4.22 4.49
C TYR A 42 10.42 4.93 4.67
N VAL A 43 10.44 6.09 5.29
CA VAL A 43 9.28 6.97 5.42
C VAL A 43 9.41 8.12 4.45
N LEU A 44 8.59 8.12 3.40
CA LEU A 44 8.48 9.22 2.45
C LEU A 44 7.67 10.34 3.12
N SER A 45 8.37 11.35 3.62
CA SER A 45 7.79 12.44 4.40
C SER A 45 7.23 13.52 3.49
N VAL A 46 5.97 13.86 3.68
CA VAL A 46 5.31 15.01 3.06
C VAL A 46 5.00 16.04 4.15
N GLY A 47 6.05 16.72 4.60
CA GLY A 47 5.95 17.75 5.64
C GLY A 47 5.76 17.20 7.07
N MET A 48 6.32 16.03 7.38
CA MET A 48 6.31 15.52 8.75
C MET A 48 7.31 16.29 9.61
N CYS A 49 6.87 16.77 10.79
CA CYS A 49 7.74 17.49 11.71
C CYS A 49 8.81 16.59 12.35
N THR A 50 9.92 17.22 12.76
CA THR A 50 11.08 16.51 13.34
C THR A 50 10.72 15.68 14.58
N GLU A 51 9.74 16.11 15.37
CA GLU A 51 9.30 15.37 16.56
C GLU A 51 8.74 14.00 16.17
N TYR A 52 7.80 13.93 15.22
CA TYR A 52 7.24 12.66 14.74
C TYR A 52 8.29 11.79 14.05
N GLN A 53 9.17 12.39 13.26
CA GLN A 53 10.28 11.66 12.64
C GLN A 53 11.17 10.98 13.70
N ASN A 54 11.53 11.71 14.77
CA ASN A 54 12.35 11.18 15.86
C ASN A 54 11.63 10.08 16.65
N ARG A 55 10.33 10.24 16.89
CA ARG A 55 9.51 9.19 17.54
C ARG A 55 9.49 7.90 16.71
N LEU A 56 9.31 7.99 15.39
CA LEU A 56 9.32 6.83 14.50
C LEU A 56 10.71 6.16 14.45
N LYS A 57 11.79 6.95 14.40
CA LYS A 57 13.17 6.42 14.48
C LYS A 57 13.42 5.70 15.80
N SER A 58 12.98 6.28 16.92
CA SER A 58 13.12 5.68 18.24
C SER A 58 12.29 4.39 18.36
N LEU A 59 11.09 4.37 17.77
CA LEU A 59 10.27 3.16 17.71
C LEU A 59 11.00 2.04 16.94
N ALA A 60 11.50 2.32 15.73
CA ALA A 60 12.25 1.33 14.95
C ALA A 60 13.49 0.84 15.70
N ALA A 61 14.26 1.74 16.33
CA ALA A 61 15.44 1.43 17.11
C ALA A 61 15.11 0.52 18.33
N SER A 62 13.95 0.66 18.96
CA SER A 62 13.51 -0.22 20.05
C SER A 62 13.31 -1.69 19.63
N PHE A 63 13.16 -1.94 18.33
CA PHE A 63 13.13 -3.27 17.73
C PHE A 63 14.47 -3.67 17.08
N GLY A 64 15.54 -2.87 17.26
CA GLY A 64 16.83 -3.10 16.63
C GLY A 64 16.83 -2.85 15.10
N ARG A 65 15.94 -1.98 14.61
CA ARG A 65 15.78 -1.68 13.19
C ARG A 65 16.15 -0.24 12.89
N SER A 66 16.57 0.00 11.64
CA SER A 66 16.84 1.35 11.14
C SER A 66 15.61 1.92 10.42
N LEU A 67 15.41 3.24 10.54
CA LEU A 67 14.38 3.97 9.81
C LEU A 67 14.98 5.23 9.20
N SER A 68 14.86 5.33 7.89
CA SER A 68 15.27 6.47 7.10
C SER A 68 14.06 7.32 6.73
N VAL A 69 14.13 8.62 6.96
CA VAL A 69 13.13 9.58 6.49
C VAL A 69 13.63 10.22 5.22
N VAL A 70 12.82 10.15 4.17
CA VAL A 70 13.10 10.75 2.86
C VAL A 70 12.13 11.90 2.64
N GLU A 71 12.63 13.13 2.69
CA GLU A 71 11.80 14.31 2.53
C GLU A 71 11.37 14.50 1.07
N LEU A 72 10.06 14.53 0.84
CA LEU A 72 9.48 14.81 -0.48
C LEU A 72 9.23 16.32 -0.69
N GLY A 73 9.24 17.11 0.38
CA GLY A 73 8.94 18.54 0.34
C GLY A 73 7.50 18.81 -0.10
N ASN A 74 7.28 19.91 -0.83
CA ASN A 74 5.98 20.21 -1.42
C ASN A 74 5.71 19.24 -2.58
N LEU A 75 4.96 18.18 -2.31
CA LEU A 75 4.71 17.12 -3.28
C LEU A 75 3.99 17.63 -4.54
N LYS A 76 3.17 18.70 -4.43
CA LYS A 76 2.49 19.30 -5.59
C LYS A 76 3.47 19.84 -6.65
N GLU A 77 4.62 20.33 -6.22
CA GLU A 77 5.66 20.87 -7.12
C GLU A 77 6.42 19.78 -7.88
N ARG A 78 6.27 18.52 -7.48
CA ARG A 78 6.88 17.39 -8.19
C ARG A 78 6.09 16.94 -9.42
N PHE A 79 4.87 17.44 -9.57
CA PHE A 79 4.03 17.18 -10.74
C PHE A 79 4.22 18.31 -11.76
N PRO A 80 4.35 18.02 -13.06
CA PRO A 80 4.53 19.02 -14.10
C PRO A 80 3.23 19.78 -14.46
N TYR A 81 2.15 19.55 -13.72
CA TYR A 81 0.82 20.12 -13.89
C TYR A 81 0.12 20.29 -12.52
N LYS A 82 -0.95 21.06 -12.50
CA LYS A 82 -1.78 21.20 -11.30
C LYS A 82 -2.49 19.87 -11.01
N ILE A 83 -2.50 19.48 -9.73
CA ILE A 83 -3.16 18.25 -9.28
C ILE A 83 -4.32 18.57 -8.35
N ASP A 84 -5.37 17.74 -8.43
CA ASP A 84 -6.52 17.72 -7.54
C ASP A 84 -6.69 16.30 -6.98
N THR A 85 -6.50 16.13 -5.69
CA THR A 85 -6.58 14.83 -5.01
C THR A 85 -8.01 14.47 -4.59
N ARG A 86 -9.02 15.21 -5.03
CA ARG A 86 -10.43 14.96 -4.68
C ARG A 86 -10.68 14.83 -3.18
N GLY A 87 -9.87 15.52 -2.36
CA GLY A 87 -9.96 15.47 -0.90
C GLY A 87 -9.17 14.34 -0.23
N PHE A 88 -8.50 13.47 -0.99
CA PHE A 88 -7.54 12.53 -0.41
C PHE A 88 -6.29 13.26 0.06
N ASP A 89 -5.65 12.73 1.09
CA ASP A 89 -4.39 13.27 1.58
C ASP A 89 -3.31 13.09 0.52
N ILE A 90 -2.63 14.19 0.18
CA ILE A 90 -1.61 14.18 -0.87
C ILE A 90 -0.43 13.27 -0.56
N SER A 91 -0.17 12.95 0.71
CA SER A 91 0.93 12.06 1.08
C SER A 91 0.80 10.67 0.44
N ALA A 92 -0.44 10.22 0.15
CA ALA A 92 -0.67 8.98 -0.58
C ALA A 92 0.03 8.95 -1.96
N MET A 93 0.06 10.09 -2.67
CA MET A 93 0.77 10.21 -3.96
C MET A 93 2.29 10.07 -3.81
N GLY A 94 2.82 10.16 -2.59
CA GLY A 94 4.26 10.01 -2.31
C GLY A 94 4.82 8.67 -2.76
N ARG A 95 4.02 7.58 -2.68
CA ARG A 95 4.42 6.23 -3.11
C ARG A 95 4.87 6.16 -4.56
N LEU A 96 4.31 6.99 -5.44
CA LEU A 96 4.66 7.02 -6.85
C LEU A 96 6.12 7.41 -7.09
N PHE A 97 6.68 8.21 -6.18
CA PHE A 97 8.04 8.74 -6.26
C PHE A 97 9.10 7.80 -5.67
N ALA A 98 8.72 6.68 -5.07
CA ALA A 98 9.65 5.72 -4.46
C ALA A 98 10.83 5.35 -5.37
N PRO A 99 10.67 5.01 -6.68
CA PRO A 99 11.80 4.63 -7.53
C PRO A 99 12.81 5.76 -7.74
N LYS A 100 12.38 7.02 -7.63
CA LYS A 100 13.23 8.22 -7.84
C LYS A 100 13.98 8.65 -6.59
N VAL A 101 13.40 8.42 -5.40
CA VAL A 101 13.91 8.99 -4.15
C VAL A 101 14.63 7.98 -3.26
N LEU A 102 14.42 6.70 -3.48
CA LEU A 102 15.12 5.64 -2.77
C LEU A 102 16.47 5.31 -3.44
N PRO A 103 17.46 4.82 -2.66
CA PRO A 103 18.74 4.38 -3.19
C PRO A 103 18.56 3.34 -4.32
N GLU A 104 19.45 3.36 -5.31
CA GLU A 104 19.42 2.39 -6.43
C GLU A 104 19.57 0.95 -5.94
N SER A 105 20.29 0.74 -4.84
CA SER A 105 20.45 -0.57 -4.19
C SER A 105 19.14 -1.15 -3.64
N VAL A 106 18.08 -0.35 -3.50
CA VAL A 106 16.75 -0.83 -3.13
C VAL A 106 16.02 -1.26 -4.40
N GLU A 107 16.21 -2.52 -4.78
CA GLU A 107 15.66 -3.08 -6.02
C GLU A 107 14.22 -3.57 -5.85
N ARG A 108 13.84 -3.97 -4.65
CA ARG A 108 12.49 -4.44 -4.29
C ARG A 108 12.05 -3.79 -2.99
N ALA A 109 10.76 -3.46 -2.88
CA ALA A 109 10.19 -2.93 -1.65
C ALA A 109 8.73 -3.31 -1.49
N LEU A 110 8.29 -3.38 -0.23
CA LEU A 110 6.88 -3.51 0.14
C LEU A 110 6.40 -2.16 0.67
N TYR A 111 5.46 -1.54 -0.05
CA TYR A 111 4.76 -0.34 0.42
C TYR A 111 3.57 -0.74 1.28
N LEU A 112 3.35 -0.03 2.37
CA LEU A 112 2.21 -0.17 3.27
C LEU A 112 1.57 1.18 3.54
N ASP A 113 0.24 1.24 3.52
CA ASP A 113 -0.51 2.41 3.99
C ASP A 113 -0.44 2.54 5.51
N CYS A 114 -0.54 3.77 6.00
CA CYS A 114 -0.51 4.08 7.44
C CYS A 114 -1.72 3.52 8.21
N ASP A 115 -2.83 3.25 7.52
CA ASP A 115 -4.05 2.66 8.08
C ASP A 115 -4.11 1.13 7.93
N THR A 116 -2.93 0.50 7.96
CA THR A 116 -2.78 -0.97 7.99
C THR A 116 -2.29 -1.46 9.35
N ILE A 117 -2.60 -2.71 9.70
CA ILE A 117 -2.02 -3.43 10.83
C ILE A 117 -1.54 -4.79 10.36
N VAL A 118 -0.27 -5.07 10.62
CA VAL A 118 0.35 -6.36 10.32
C VAL A 118 0.07 -7.35 11.44
N CYS A 119 -0.39 -8.55 11.09
CA CYS A 119 -0.79 -9.61 12.03
C CYS A 119 -0.04 -10.93 11.82
N GLY A 120 0.95 -10.95 10.93
CA GLY A 120 1.75 -12.15 10.63
C GLY A 120 3.05 -11.82 9.90
N SER A 121 3.82 -12.84 9.54
CA SER A 121 5.05 -12.65 8.75
C SER A 121 4.74 -12.12 7.36
N ILE A 122 5.52 -11.09 6.96
CA ILE A 122 5.48 -10.52 5.61
C ILE A 122 6.51 -11.13 4.66
N GLU A 123 7.40 -11.99 5.15
CA GLU A 123 8.44 -12.62 4.31
C GLU A 123 7.85 -13.34 3.09
N PRO A 124 6.81 -14.21 3.23
CA PRO A 124 6.23 -14.89 2.07
C PRO A 124 5.58 -13.93 1.07
N LEU A 125 5.08 -12.75 1.54
CA LEU A 125 4.59 -11.70 0.66
C LEU A 125 5.76 -11.06 -0.10
N TYR A 126 6.83 -10.71 0.63
CA TYR A 126 7.99 -10.06 0.05
C TYR A 126 8.71 -10.93 -0.98
N GLU A 127 8.73 -12.25 -0.77
CA GLU A 127 9.33 -13.24 -1.67
C GLU A 127 8.46 -13.61 -2.88
N THR A 128 7.21 -13.09 -2.96
CA THR A 128 6.31 -13.42 -4.07
C THR A 128 6.94 -13.06 -5.41
N GLU A 129 7.07 -14.04 -6.30
CA GLU A 129 7.56 -13.83 -7.65
C GLU A 129 6.56 -13.01 -8.49
N LEU A 130 7.03 -11.91 -9.06
CA LEU A 130 6.18 -11.02 -9.87
C LEU A 130 6.14 -11.40 -11.37
N GLY A 131 6.98 -12.34 -11.83
CA GLY A 131 7.04 -12.73 -13.24
C GLY A 131 7.18 -11.50 -14.15
N GLU A 132 6.26 -11.33 -15.09
CA GLU A 132 6.23 -10.17 -16.00
C GLU A 132 5.59 -8.92 -15.39
N CYS A 133 5.02 -9.00 -14.18
CA CYS A 133 4.40 -7.85 -13.53
C CYS A 133 5.45 -6.91 -12.94
N LEU A 134 5.12 -5.63 -12.90
CA LEU A 134 5.93 -4.58 -12.27
C LEU A 134 5.63 -4.44 -10.77
N THR A 135 4.45 -4.93 -10.36
CA THR A 135 3.97 -4.79 -9.00
C THR A 135 2.96 -5.88 -8.65
N GLY A 136 2.90 -6.27 -7.38
CA GLY A 136 1.88 -7.14 -6.82
C GLY A 136 0.95 -6.35 -5.91
N MET A 137 -0.38 -6.54 -6.08
CA MET A 137 -1.42 -5.85 -5.32
C MET A 137 -2.62 -6.76 -5.08
N VAL A 138 -3.46 -6.44 -4.09
CA VAL A 138 -4.69 -7.20 -3.82
C VAL A 138 -5.86 -6.59 -4.55
N MET A 139 -6.66 -7.46 -5.20
CA MET A 139 -7.85 -7.04 -5.97
C MET A 139 -8.93 -6.45 -5.06
N GLU A 140 -9.51 -5.32 -5.51
CA GLU A 140 -10.62 -4.61 -4.87
C GLU A 140 -11.88 -4.66 -5.76
N PRO A 141 -12.72 -5.71 -5.65
CA PRO A 141 -13.88 -5.91 -6.52
C PRO A 141 -15.05 -4.94 -6.24
N THR A 142 -14.98 -4.14 -5.19
CA THR A 142 -16.04 -3.21 -4.77
C THR A 142 -15.96 -1.84 -5.41
N VAL A 143 -15.00 -1.62 -6.29
CA VAL A 143 -14.85 -0.35 -7.03
C VAL A 143 -15.98 -0.19 -8.05
N TYR A 144 -16.56 1.01 -8.11
CA TYR A 144 -17.63 1.32 -9.03
C TYR A 144 -17.18 1.23 -10.49
N GLN A 145 -18.10 0.77 -11.35
CA GLN A 145 -17.84 0.61 -12.78
C GLN A 145 -17.42 1.91 -13.44
N GLU A 146 -18.10 3.01 -13.11
CA GLU A 146 -17.82 4.34 -13.65
C GLU A 146 -16.38 4.81 -13.36
N MET A 147 -15.83 4.42 -12.21
CA MET A 147 -14.42 4.72 -11.89
C MET A 147 -13.46 3.97 -12.81
N LYS A 148 -13.73 2.67 -13.06
CA LYS A 148 -12.93 1.87 -13.99
C LYS A 148 -12.99 2.45 -15.41
N GLU A 149 -14.17 2.82 -15.89
CA GLU A 149 -14.38 3.39 -17.23
C GLU A 149 -13.62 4.72 -17.39
N THR A 150 -13.55 5.57 -16.33
CA THR A 150 -12.81 6.83 -16.36
C THR A 150 -11.33 6.63 -16.66
N ILE A 151 -10.74 5.51 -16.25
CA ILE A 151 -9.33 5.16 -16.49
C ILE A 151 -9.13 4.17 -17.65
N GLY A 152 -10.14 4.00 -18.50
CA GLY A 152 -10.10 3.15 -19.69
C GLY A 152 -10.15 1.64 -19.40
N MET A 153 -10.54 1.25 -18.19
CA MET A 153 -10.75 -0.16 -17.83
C MET A 153 -12.19 -0.58 -18.14
N LYS A 154 -12.37 -1.87 -18.39
CA LYS A 154 -13.70 -2.47 -18.54
C LYS A 154 -14.27 -2.86 -17.17
N PRO A 155 -15.58 -2.98 -17.03
CA PRO A 155 -16.23 -3.41 -15.78
C PRO A 155 -15.69 -4.74 -15.24
N GLU A 156 -15.39 -5.69 -16.13
CA GLU A 156 -14.86 -7.01 -15.80
C GLU A 156 -13.38 -7.04 -15.44
N ASP A 157 -12.61 -5.99 -15.76
CA ASP A 157 -11.17 -5.94 -15.47
C ASP A 157 -10.91 -5.97 -13.96
N ALA A 158 -9.81 -6.62 -13.57
CA ALA A 158 -9.34 -6.60 -12.20
C ALA A 158 -8.84 -5.20 -11.83
N TYR A 159 -9.36 -4.65 -10.73
CA TYR A 159 -8.91 -3.40 -10.13
C TYR A 159 -8.28 -3.70 -8.77
N PHE A 160 -7.17 -3.03 -8.45
CA PHE A 160 -6.33 -3.36 -7.32
C PHE A 160 -6.22 -2.19 -6.34
N ASN A 161 -6.17 -2.51 -5.05
CA ASN A 161 -6.01 -1.53 -3.98
C ASN A 161 -4.53 -1.24 -3.70
N CYS A 162 -4.19 0.03 -3.50
CA CYS A 162 -2.84 0.54 -3.31
C CYS A 162 -2.34 0.52 -1.86
N GLY A 163 -3.11 0.03 -0.91
CA GLY A 163 -2.70 0.05 0.51
C GLY A 163 -1.56 -0.91 0.85
N VAL A 164 -1.35 -1.94 0.03
CA VAL A 164 -0.21 -2.85 0.09
C VAL A 164 0.27 -3.09 -1.33
N ILE A 165 1.53 -2.72 -1.62
CA ILE A 165 2.12 -2.85 -2.95
C ILE A 165 3.49 -3.50 -2.84
N LEU A 166 3.67 -4.67 -3.42
CA LEU A 166 4.99 -5.23 -3.66
C LEU A 166 5.53 -4.63 -4.96
N MET A 167 6.64 -3.91 -4.89
CA MET A 167 7.21 -3.15 -6.00
C MET A 167 8.54 -3.76 -6.46
N ASP A 168 8.69 -4.00 -7.75
CA ASP A 168 10.00 -4.21 -8.39
C ASP A 168 10.58 -2.85 -8.79
N LEU A 169 11.29 -2.21 -7.86
CA LEU A 169 11.81 -0.87 -8.07
C LEU A 169 12.91 -0.82 -9.14
N ALA A 170 13.66 -1.92 -9.32
CA ALA A 170 14.66 -2.01 -10.39
C ALA A 170 13.97 -1.88 -11.76
N ARG A 171 12.91 -2.67 -12.00
CA ARG A 171 12.13 -2.57 -13.25
C ARG A 171 11.32 -1.27 -13.35
N TRP A 172 10.83 -0.74 -12.22
CA TRP A 172 10.16 0.56 -12.24
C TRP A 172 11.09 1.67 -12.75
N ARG A 173 12.38 1.64 -12.37
CA ARG A 173 13.40 2.58 -12.89
C ARG A 173 13.73 2.31 -14.35
N ALA A 174 14.04 1.07 -14.69
CA ALA A 174 14.42 0.66 -16.05
C ALA A 174 13.33 0.99 -17.09
N GLU A 175 12.05 0.80 -16.73
CA GLU A 175 10.92 1.07 -17.62
C GLU A 175 10.33 2.48 -17.47
N SER A 176 10.97 3.37 -16.69
CA SER A 176 10.52 4.74 -16.45
C SER A 176 9.07 4.81 -15.96
N VAL A 177 8.68 3.90 -15.04
CA VAL A 177 7.30 3.76 -14.56
C VAL A 177 6.77 5.06 -13.96
N LEU A 178 7.58 5.78 -13.16
CA LEU A 178 7.16 7.09 -12.62
C LEU A 178 6.68 8.03 -13.75
N LYS A 179 7.42 8.09 -14.86
CA LYS A 179 7.01 8.94 -16.00
C LYS A 179 5.67 8.48 -16.56
N LYS A 180 5.47 7.17 -16.77
CA LYS A 180 4.20 6.61 -17.26
C LYS A 180 3.04 6.98 -16.34
N LEU A 181 3.24 6.90 -15.01
CA LEU A 181 2.23 7.27 -14.00
C LEU A 181 1.90 8.77 -14.06
N LEU A 182 2.91 9.62 -14.11
CA LEU A 182 2.71 11.07 -14.20
C LEU A 182 2.03 11.47 -15.52
N ASP A 183 2.45 10.91 -16.64
CA ASP A 183 1.82 11.16 -17.95
C ASP A 183 0.36 10.73 -17.94
N PHE A 184 0.06 9.55 -17.37
CA PHE A 184 -1.32 9.04 -17.26
C PHE A 184 -2.20 9.96 -16.42
N TYR A 185 -1.73 10.35 -15.22
CA TYR A 185 -2.48 11.26 -14.33
C TYR A 185 -2.67 12.63 -14.97
N GLY A 186 -1.66 13.15 -15.68
CA GLY A 186 -1.73 14.40 -16.43
C GLY A 186 -2.73 14.36 -17.58
N ALA A 187 -2.81 13.24 -18.30
CA ALA A 187 -3.78 13.04 -19.38
C ALA A 187 -5.24 13.09 -18.86
N HIS A 188 -5.44 12.81 -17.55
CA HIS A 188 -6.73 12.96 -16.85
C HIS A 188 -6.83 14.30 -16.11
N ALA A 189 -6.21 15.36 -16.65
CA ALA A 189 -6.20 16.72 -16.09
C ALA A 189 -5.68 16.81 -14.63
N GLY A 190 -4.86 15.85 -14.20
CA GLY A 190 -4.34 15.78 -12.83
C GLY A 190 -5.41 15.56 -11.77
N SER A 191 -6.53 14.91 -12.13
CA SER A 191 -7.65 14.66 -11.24
C SER A 191 -8.32 13.33 -11.58
N LEU A 192 -8.17 12.35 -10.69
CA LEU A 192 -8.85 11.05 -10.73
C LEU A 192 -9.52 10.80 -9.39
N PHE A 193 -10.56 9.99 -9.36
CA PHE A 193 -11.35 9.79 -8.14
C PHE A 193 -10.49 9.21 -7.00
N ALA A 194 -9.78 8.12 -7.25
CA ALA A 194 -8.88 7.48 -6.29
C ALA A 194 -7.40 7.80 -6.56
N CYS A 195 -7.11 8.98 -7.12
CA CYS A 195 -5.76 9.56 -7.28
C CYS A 195 -4.70 8.56 -7.78
N ASP A 196 -3.78 8.19 -6.89
CA ASP A 196 -2.67 7.27 -7.12
C ASP A 196 -3.14 5.85 -7.43
N GLN A 197 -4.22 5.38 -6.80
CA GLN A 197 -4.78 4.05 -7.04
C GLN A 197 -5.32 3.92 -8.47
N ASP A 198 -6.13 4.88 -8.93
CA ASP A 198 -6.60 4.94 -10.31
C ASP A 198 -5.42 5.07 -11.30
N THR A 199 -4.43 5.89 -10.94
CA THR A 199 -3.24 6.10 -11.75
C THR A 199 -2.45 4.81 -11.96
N ILE A 200 -2.21 4.04 -10.90
CA ILE A 200 -1.48 2.77 -10.98
C ILE A 200 -2.28 1.74 -11.78
N ASN A 201 -3.59 1.59 -11.49
CA ASN A 201 -4.45 0.63 -12.19
C ASN A 201 -4.56 0.93 -13.69
N GLY A 202 -4.71 2.20 -14.05
CA GLY A 202 -4.82 2.61 -15.45
C GLY A 202 -3.48 2.50 -16.22
N ALA A 203 -2.42 3.08 -15.66
CA ALA A 203 -1.11 3.15 -16.33
C ALA A 203 -0.37 1.81 -16.37
N LEU A 204 -0.58 0.94 -15.38
CA LEU A 204 0.08 -0.38 -15.29
C LEU A 204 -0.86 -1.54 -15.60
N ARG A 205 -1.96 -1.30 -16.28
CA ARG A 205 -2.90 -2.34 -16.67
C ARG A 205 -2.19 -3.51 -17.37
N GLY A 206 -2.46 -4.74 -16.92
CA GLY A 206 -1.80 -5.96 -17.42
C GLY A 206 -0.38 -6.20 -16.88
N ARG A 207 0.13 -5.31 -16.01
CA ARG A 207 1.45 -5.42 -15.38
C ARG A 207 1.35 -5.45 -13.84
N ILE A 208 0.16 -5.75 -13.29
CA ILE A 208 -0.12 -5.90 -11.86
C ILE A 208 -0.46 -7.37 -11.59
N CYS A 209 0.29 -8.03 -10.72
CA CYS A 209 -0.01 -9.38 -10.24
C CYS A 209 -1.04 -9.34 -9.11
N SER A 210 -1.99 -10.25 -9.13
CA SER A 210 -2.94 -10.42 -8.03
C SER A 210 -2.26 -11.13 -6.86
N LEU A 211 -2.21 -10.45 -5.71
CA LEU A 211 -1.77 -11.04 -4.45
C LEU A 211 -2.94 -11.68 -3.70
N PRO A 212 -2.70 -12.71 -2.88
CA PRO A 212 -3.71 -13.29 -2.00
C PRO A 212 -4.35 -12.25 -1.07
N PRO A 213 -5.69 -12.27 -0.85
CA PRO A 213 -6.41 -11.25 -0.07
C PRO A 213 -5.91 -11.08 1.37
N LYS A 214 -5.29 -12.10 1.96
CA LYS A 214 -4.73 -12.03 3.31
C LYS A 214 -3.64 -10.97 3.49
N TYR A 215 -3.03 -10.52 2.41
CA TYR A 215 -1.95 -9.53 2.42
C TYR A 215 -2.43 -8.07 2.31
N ASN A 216 -3.71 -7.86 2.08
CA ASN A 216 -4.37 -6.55 2.16
C ASN A 216 -5.86 -6.77 2.43
N PHE A 217 -6.19 -7.28 3.62
CA PHE A 217 -7.55 -7.64 3.97
C PHE A 217 -8.35 -6.41 4.38
N PHE A 218 -9.30 -6.02 3.54
CA PHE A 218 -10.17 -4.87 3.79
C PHE A 218 -11.20 -5.20 4.89
N THR A 219 -11.25 -4.37 5.92
CA THR A 219 -12.08 -4.65 7.11
C THR A 219 -13.58 -4.73 6.79
N ASN A 220 -14.07 -3.98 5.80
CA ASN A 220 -15.45 -4.04 5.34
C ASN A 220 -15.82 -5.40 4.67
N TYR A 221 -14.81 -6.16 4.18
CA TYR A 221 -15.06 -7.48 3.56
C TYR A 221 -15.53 -8.54 4.55
N ARG A 222 -15.44 -8.29 5.85
CA ARG A 222 -16.10 -9.16 6.84
C ARG A 222 -17.61 -9.28 6.59
N TYR A 223 -18.26 -8.27 6.01
CA TYR A 223 -19.70 -8.25 5.75
C TYR A 223 -20.08 -8.93 4.44
N PHE A 224 -19.11 -9.18 3.56
CA PHE A 224 -19.37 -9.80 2.27
C PHE A 224 -19.19 -11.31 2.30
N ARG A 225 -19.93 -11.99 1.40
CA ARG A 225 -19.68 -13.37 0.99
C ARG A 225 -18.86 -13.35 -0.29
N TYR A 226 -18.04 -14.36 -0.51
CA TYR A 226 -17.25 -14.49 -1.74
C TYR A 226 -18.09 -14.34 -3.01
N GLN A 227 -19.26 -15.04 -3.06
CA GLN A 227 -20.17 -14.98 -4.20
C GLN A 227 -20.71 -13.56 -4.49
N THR A 228 -20.81 -12.71 -3.47
CA THR A 228 -21.20 -11.30 -3.66
C THR A 228 -20.08 -10.51 -4.35
N LEU A 229 -18.83 -10.68 -3.92
CA LEU A 229 -17.68 -10.01 -4.51
C LEU A 229 -17.44 -10.46 -5.96
N LYS A 230 -17.59 -11.77 -6.23
CA LYS A 230 -17.53 -12.32 -7.60
C LYS A 230 -18.61 -11.75 -8.52
N LYS A 231 -19.82 -11.47 -7.99
CA LYS A 231 -20.89 -10.82 -8.77
C LYS A 231 -20.58 -9.34 -9.08
N LEU A 232 -19.87 -8.65 -8.19
CA LEU A 232 -19.47 -7.26 -8.40
C LEU A 232 -18.34 -7.13 -9.43
N CYS A 233 -17.42 -8.10 -9.46
CA CYS A 233 -16.32 -8.14 -10.42
C CYS A 233 -16.01 -9.60 -10.79
N ALA A 234 -16.24 -9.96 -12.05
CA ALA A 234 -16.04 -11.34 -12.52
C ALA A 234 -14.57 -11.80 -12.36
N ALA A 235 -13.60 -10.90 -12.54
CA ALA A 235 -12.18 -11.21 -12.32
C ALA A 235 -11.88 -11.71 -10.91
N TYR A 236 -12.73 -11.40 -9.91
CA TYR A 236 -12.53 -11.89 -8.54
C TYR A 236 -12.64 -13.41 -8.40
N GLU A 237 -13.09 -14.10 -9.45
CA GLU A 237 -13.07 -15.56 -9.52
C GLU A 237 -11.67 -16.14 -9.40
N GLU A 238 -10.67 -15.44 -9.93
CA GLU A 238 -9.24 -15.82 -9.86
C GLU A 238 -8.71 -15.88 -8.42
N VAL A 239 -9.29 -15.10 -7.51
CA VAL A 239 -8.92 -15.11 -6.08
C VAL A 239 -9.28 -16.44 -5.41
N GLY A 240 -10.40 -17.05 -5.79
CA GLY A 240 -10.88 -18.29 -5.24
C GLY A 240 -11.57 -18.14 -3.87
N GLU A 241 -12.59 -18.94 -3.66
CA GLU A 241 -13.42 -18.89 -2.43
C GLU A 241 -12.62 -19.25 -1.17
N GLN A 242 -11.75 -20.26 -1.27
CA GLN A 242 -10.91 -20.69 -0.17
C GLN A 242 -9.98 -19.57 0.31
N ALA A 243 -9.25 -18.92 -0.60
CA ALA A 243 -8.32 -17.86 -0.27
C ALA A 243 -9.02 -16.65 0.37
N PHE A 244 -10.23 -16.31 -0.09
CA PHE A 244 -11.06 -15.27 0.53
C PHE A 244 -11.42 -15.59 1.99
N TYR A 245 -11.90 -16.81 2.27
CA TYR A 245 -12.30 -17.18 3.64
C TYR A 245 -11.08 -17.42 4.55
N GLU A 246 -9.95 -17.85 4.02
CA GLU A 246 -8.68 -17.90 4.76
C GLU A 246 -8.23 -16.48 5.17
N ALA A 247 -8.25 -15.52 4.25
CA ALA A 247 -7.94 -14.13 4.54
C ALA A 247 -8.86 -13.54 5.61
N LYS A 248 -10.16 -13.85 5.55
CA LYS A 248 -11.16 -13.39 6.51
C LYS A 248 -10.93 -13.95 7.92
N ARG A 249 -10.41 -15.18 8.02
CA ARG A 249 -10.13 -15.86 9.28
C ARG A 249 -8.78 -15.47 9.86
N ALA A 250 -7.76 -15.36 9.02
CA ALA A 250 -6.37 -15.13 9.42
C ALA A 250 -5.68 -14.13 8.46
N PRO A 251 -6.05 -12.85 8.50
CA PRO A 251 -5.38 -11.84 7.69
C PRO A 251 -3.93 -11.64 8.16
N VAL A 252 -3.01 -11.46 7.20
CA VAL A 252 -1.63 -11.07 7.48
C VAL A 252 -1.49 -9.56 7.59
N VAL A 253 -2.16 -8.82 6.69
CA VAL A 253 -2.26 -7.37 6.77
C VAL A 253 -3.74 -6.97 6.75
N ILE A 254 -4.18 -6.30 7.79
CA ILE A 254 -5.51 -5.70 7.90
C ILE A 254 -5.43 -4.26 7.43
N HIS A 255 -6.32 -3.86 6.51
CA HIS A 255 -6.42 -2.51 6.00
C HIS A 255 -7.77 -1.89 6.34
N TYR A 256 -7.78 -0.75 7.02
CA TYR A 256 -8.97 -0.06 7.48
C TYR A 256 -9.42 0.98 6.45
N LEU A 257 -10.35 0.61 5.58
CA LEU A 257 -10.84 1.49 4.52
C LEU A 257 -11.99 2.41 4.99
N GLY A 258 -11.96 3.66 4.56
CA GLY A 258 -13.07 4.61 4.70
C GLY A 258 -13.60 4.70 6.14
N ASP A 259 -14.90 4.51 6.31
CA ASP A 259 -15.58 4.59 7.62
C ASP A 259 -15.22 3.44 8.56
N GLU A 260 -14.55 2.39 8.09
CA GLU A 260 -14.06 1.28 8.91
C GLU A 260 -12.80 1.64 9.72
N ARG A 261 -12.24 2.83 9.57
CA ARG A 261 -11.06 3.31 10.30
C ARG A 261 -11.33 3.34 11.80
N PRO A 262 -10.49 2.69 12.63
CA PRO A 262 -10.78 2.46 14.05
C PRO A 262 -10.75 3.71 14.92
N TRP A 263 -10.19 4.82 14.45
CA TRP A 263 -10.16 6.12 15.12
C TRP A 263 -11.39 7.00 14.84
N ILE A 264 -12.22 6.63 13.85
CA ILE A 264 -13.46 7.34 13.60
C ILE A 264 -14.41 7.12 14.81
N ARG A 265 -14.96 8.23 15.33
CA ARG A 265 -15.89 8.20 16.46
C ARG A 265 -17.15 7.40 16.10
N GLY A 266 -17.55 6.50 16.98
CA GLY A 266 -18.73 5.63 16.76
C GLY A 266 -18.45 4.40 15.91
N ASN A 267 -17.22 4.20 15.42
CA ASN A 267 -16.84 3.00 14.71
C ASN A 267 -16.81 1.79 15.65
N HIS A 268 -17.53 0.72 15.28
CA HIS A 268 -17.61 -0.57 16.00
C HIS A 268 -16.94 -1.71 15.21
N ASN A 269 -15.94 -1.41 14.38
CA ASN A 269 -15.21 -2.38 13.58
C ASN A 269 -14.65 -3.51 14.46
N HIS A 270 -14.94 -4.76 14.07
CA HIS A 270 -14.46 -5.97 14.75
C HIS A 270 -12.93 -6.02 14.86
N TYR A 271 -12.23 -5.52 13.87
CA TYR A 271 -10.77 -5.50 13.79
C TYR A 271 -10.13 -4.36 14.59
N LYS A 272 -10.93 -3.45 15.18
CA LYS A 272 -10.45 -2.33 16.01
C LYS A 272 -9.51 -2.76 17.15
N LYS A 273 -9.70 -3.98 17.69
CA LYS A 273 -8.87 -4.55 18.73
C LYS A 273 -7.39 -4.70 18.31
N TYR A 274 -7.14 -5.03 17.05
CA TYR A 274 -5.77 -5.17 16.52
C TYR A 274 -5.07 -3.82 16.45
N TYR A 275 -5.77 -2.77 16.01
CA TYR A 275 -5.24 -1.42 15.99
C TYR A 275 -4.97 -0.90 17.41
N LYS A 276 -5.94 -1.09 18.34
CA LYS A 276 -5.79 -0.65 19.75
C LYS A 276 -4.60 -1.26 20.45
N LYS A 277 -4.18 -2.47 20.09
CA LYS A 277 -2.99 -3.13 20.67
C LYS A 277 -1.72 -2.32 20.46
N TYR A 278 -1.64 -1.56 19.36
CA TYR A 278 -0.44 -0.83 18.94
C TYR A 278 -0.59 0.71 19.05
N LEU A 279 -1.66 1.20 19.65
CA LEU A 279 -1.77 2.59 20.03
C LEU A 279 -0.80 2.86 21.21
N THR A 280 0.22 3.64 20.96
CA THR A 280 1.23 4.09 21.95
C THR A 280 0.98 5.55 22.31
#